data_ef6939256d244cfc1f69be5773fabd12
#
_entry.id   ef6939256d244cfc1f69be5773fabd12
#
_cell.length_a   1.000
_cell.length_b   1.000
_cell.length_c   1.000
_cell.angle_alpha   90.00
_cell.angle_beta   90.00
_cell.angle_gamma   90.00
#
_symmetry.space_group_name_H-M   'P 1'
#
loop_
_entity.id
_entity.type
_entity.pdbx_description
1 polymer ?
#
loop_
_entity_poly.entity_id
_entity_poly.type
_entity_poly.pdbx_seq_one_letter_code
_entity_poly.pdbx_strand_id
1 'polypeptide(L)'
;MISKDTKSVLVGLTGGIASGKSTVIQYLSENGYAVIDADKLGHRVLDPGNPGFQKVVDAFGKEILHPDGTVNRQVLGRXVFADPRRLXQLNEISHPMIAEMIKNEYEKLVSNSVNKIVFLEAAILIXAGWHKVCGQIWVVSLDPAVAMERLQQRDCLSKADARSRIAAQLTPEERLAYADVVLKNDGLQKELVFQTQRALQQLKHARSXGSLA
;
A
#
# COMPACT_ATOMS: atom_id res chain seq x y z
N MET A 1 -15.32 -2.81 -11.02
CA MET A 1 -14.33 -2.47 -12.06
C MET A 1 -14.11 -0.97 -12.06
N ILE A 2 -12.85 -0.52 -11.96
CA ILE A 2 -12.51 0.88 -12.16
C ILE A 2 -12.78 1.18 -13.65
N SER A 3 -13.43 2.30 -13.92
CA SER A 3 -13.76 2.72 -15.29
C SER A 3 -12.55 2.63 -16.22
N LYS A 4 -12.72 2.01 -17.37
CA LYS A 4 -11.71 1.94 -18.44
C LYS A 4 -11.65 3.26 -19.23
N ASP A 5 -11.59 4.38 -18.52
CA ASP A 5 -11.19 5.62 -19.18
C ASP A 5 -9.70 5.46 -19.50
N THR A 6 -9.39 5.26 -20.77
CA THR A 6 -8.01 5.07 -21.26
C THR A 6 -7.07 6.22 -20.88
N LYS A 7 -7.64 7.32 -20.37
CA LYS A 7 -6.90 8.53 -20.02
C LYS A 7 -6.48 8.58 -18.54
N SER A 8 -6.91 7.61 -17.70
CA SER A 8 -6.55 7.63 -16.28
C SER A 8 -5.92 6.30 -15.85
N VAL A 9 -5.06 6.32 -14.82
CA VAL A 9 -4.42 5.11 -14.31
C VAL A 9 -4.17 5.19 -12.81
N LEU A 10 -4.45 4.08 -12.13
CA LEU A 10 -4.05 3.84 -10.75
C LEU A 10 -2.77 3.00 -10.79
N VAL A 11 -1.69 3.53 -10.24
CA VAL A 11 -0.39 2.84 -10.15
C VAL A 11 -0.21 2.34 -8.72
N GLY A 12 -0.11 1.04 -8.54
CA GLY A 12 0.17 0.44 -7.23
C GLY A 12 1.66 0.57 -6.91
N LEU A 13 1.98 1.15 -5.75
CA LEU A 13 3.35 1.30 -5.27
C LEU A 13 3.52 0.44 -4.02
N THR A 14 4.38 -0.55 -4.11
CA THR A 14 4.67 -1.45 -2.99
C THR A 14 6.18 -1.67 -2.84
N GLY A 15 6.55 -2.37 -1.81
CA GLY A 15 7.95 -2.69 -1.51
C GLY A 15 8.04 -3.24 -0.10
N GLY A 16 9.09 -3.98 0.16
CA GLY A 16 9.35 -4.56 1.48
C GLY A 16 9.59 -3.51 2.56
N ILE A 17 9.64 -4.00 3.79
CA ILE A 17 9.97 -3.16 4.93
C ILE A 17 11.34 -2.50 4.70
N ALA A 18 11.46 -1.23 5.05
CA ALA A 18 12.69 -0.42 4.90
C ALA A 18 13.13 -0.23 3.43
N SER A 19 12.31 -0.58 2.42
CA SER A 19 12.69 -0.50 1.00
C SER A 19 12.88 0.92 0.49
N GLY A 20 12.30 1.94 1.15
CA GLY A 20 12.43 3.34 0.73
C GLY A 20 11.21 3.87 -0.03
N LYS A 21 10.05 3.24 0.09
CA LYS A 21 8.79 3.73 -0.50
C LYS A 21 8.52 5.20 -0.18
N SER A 22 8.85 5.63 1.05
CA SER A 22 8.61 7.02 1.50
C SER A 22 9.34 8.05 0.62
N THR A 23 10.54 7.73 0.15
CA THR A 23 11.30 8.61 -0.75
C THR A 23 10.56 8.77 -2.10
N VAL A 24 10.05 7.67 -2.63
CA VAL A 24 9.27 7.68 -3.89
C VAL A 24 7.99 8.50 -3.69
N ILE A 25 7.26 8.25 -2.60
CA ILE A 25 6.02 8.97 -2.27
C ILE A 25 6.27 10.47 -2.14
N GLN A 26 7.32 10.84 -1.43
CA GLN A 26 7.69 12.25 -1.26
C GLN A 26 7.92 12.91 -2.62
N TYR A 27 8.72 12.29 -3.48
CA TYR A 27 8.99 12.81 -4.83
C TYR A 27 7.70 12.98 -5.63
N LEU A 28 6.83 11.95 -5.61
CA LEU A 28 5.55 11.98 -6.34
C LEU A 28 4.67 13.13 -5.85
N SER A 29 4.53 13.27 -4.53
CA SER A 29 3.69 14.32 -3.92
C SER A 29 4.23 15.71 -4.22
N GLU A 30 5.55 15.91 -4.13
CA GLU A 30 6.20 17.19 -4.45
C GLU A 30 6.04 17.58 -5.93
N ASN A 31 5.80 16.58 -6.80
CA ASN A 31 5.59 16.81 -8.24
C ASN A 31 4.10 16.77 -8.62
N GLY A 32 3.20 16.92 -7.64
CA GLY A 32 1.77 17.12 -7.87
C GLY A 32 0.98 15.86 -8.18
N TYR A 33 1.53 14.68 -7.89
CA TYR A 33 0.79 13.42 -8.04
C TYR A 33 0.02 13.10 -6.77
N ALA A 34 -1.23 12.69 -6.92
CA ALA A 34 -2.04 12.22 -5.80
C ALA A 34 -1.59 10.82 -5.37
N VAL A 35 -1.49 10.62 -4.07
CA VAL A 35 -1.13 9.32 -3.48
C VAL A 35 -2.22 8.91 -2.49
N ILE A 36 -2.81 7.74 -2.71
CA ILE A 36 -3.75 7.10 -1.79
C ILE A 36 -2.93 6.20 -0.86
N ASP A 37 -3.06 6.41 0.43
CA ASP A 37 -2.39 5.62 1.46
C ASP A 37 -3.39 4.56 1.96
N ALA A 38 -3.18 3.30 1.57
CA ALA A 38 -4.08 2.20 1.91
C ALA A 38 -4.13 1.94 3.42
N ASP A 39 -3.04 2.20 4.15
CA ASP A 39 -3.01 2.01 5.60
C ASP A 39 -3.95 3.01 6.29
N LYS A 40 -3.96 4.26 5.82
CA LYS A 40 -4.90 5.27 6.33
C LYS A 40 -6.35 4.90 6.03
N LEU A 41 -6.63 4.36 4.84
CA LEU A 41 -7.97 3.87 4.52
C LEU A 41 -8.36 2.70 5.44
N GLY A 42 -7.43 1.80 5.71
CA GLY A 42 -7.64 0.68 6.65
C GLY A 42 -8.03 1.16 8.04
N HIS A 43 -7.44 2.25 8.50
CA HIS A 43 -7.84 2.84 9.78
C HIS A 43 -9.29 3.34 9.74
N ARG A 44 -9.70 3.94 8.63
CA ARG A 44 -11.07 4.50 8.48
C ARG A 44 -12.15 3.42 8.43
N VAL A 45 -11.84 2.20 8.00
CA VAL A 45 -12.81 1.08 8.00
C VAL A 45 -13.37 0.83 9.41
N LEU A 46 -12.55 1.08 10.43
CA LEU A 46 -12.90 0.83 11.84
C LEU A 46 -13.56 2.05 12.50
N ASP A 47 -13.79 3.14 11.78
CA ASP A 47 -14.44 4.33 12.35
C ASP A 47 -15.96 4.07 12.51
N PRO A 48 -16.56 4.51 13.64
CA PRO A 48 -18.01 4.42 13.81
C PRO A 48 -18.75 5.07 12.65
N GLY A 49 -19.82 4.42 12.18
CA GLY A 49 -20.58 4.86 11.01
C GLY A 49 -20.10 4.26 9.70
N ASN A 50 -18.90 3.67 9.66
CA ASN A 50 -18.44 2.91 8.50
C ASN A 50 -19.07 1.50 8.54
N PRO A 51 -19.55 0.94 7.42
CA PRO A 51 -20.09 -0.43 7.41
C PRO A 51 -19.11 -1.48 7.97
N GLY A 52 -17.80 -1.27 7.82
CA GLY A 52 -16.78 -2.16 8.37
C GLY A 52 -16.75 -2.20 9.88
N PHE A 53 -17.03 -1.07 10.53
CA PHE A 53 -17.08 -0.99 11.99
C PHE A 53 -18.03 -2.03 12.56
N GLN A 54 -19.28 -2.05 12.08
CA GLN A 54 -20.30 -2.98 12.59
C GLN A 54 -19.92 -4.43 12.32
N LYS A 55 -19.39 -4.73 11.11
CA LYS A 55 -18.96 -6.08 10.75
C LYS A 55 -17.84 -6.59 11.66
N VAL A 56 -16.89 -5.72 12.00
CA VAL A 56 -15.79 -6.08 12.90
C VAL A 56 -16.30 -6.29 14.33
N VAL A 57 -17.21 -5.42 14.82
CA VAL A 57 -17.81 -5.58 16.15
C VAL A 57 -18.61 -6.89 16.23
N ASP A 58 -19.38 -7.21 15.19
CA ASP A 58 -20.16 -8.46 15.13
C ASP A 58 -19.26 -9.70 15.16
N ALA A 59 -18.10 -9.62 14.50
CA ALA A 59 -17.15 -10.74 14.39
C ALA A 59 -16.28 -10.92 15.65
N PHE A 60 -15.91 -9.81 16.30
CA PHE A 60 -14.92 -9.81 17.38
C PHE A 60 -15.50 -9.52 18.76
N GLY A 61 -16.75 -9.07 18.83
CA GLY A 61 -17.42 -8.78 20.09
C GLY A 61 -17.19 -7.34 20.56
N LYS A 62 -18.00 -6.90 21.52
CA LYS A 62 -17.94 -5.55 22.07
C LYS A 62 -16.71 -5.27 22.92
N GLU A 63 -16.01 -6.32 23.33
CA GLU A 63 -14.77 -6.22 24.10
C GLU A 63 -13.64 -5.52 23.35
N ILE A 64 -13.77 -5.35 22.03
CA ILE A 64 -12.80 -4.59 21.25
C ILE A 64 -13.10 -3.08 21.27
N LEU A 65 -14.12 -2.65 22.00
CA LEU A 65 -14.52 -1.22 22.03
C LEU A 65 -14.00 -0.50 23.28
N HIS A 66 -13.68 0.77 23.12
CA HIS A 66 -13.54 1.70 24.24
C HIS A 66 -14.92 2.04 24.83
N PRO A 67 -14.97 2.60 26.05
CA PRO A 67 -16.26 3.05 26.62
C PRO A 67 -17.00 4.07 25.77
N ASP A 68 -16.30 4.84 24.93
CA ASP A 68 -16.91 5.82 24.03
C ASP A 68 -17.48 5.19 22.73
N GLY A 69 -17.34 3.87 22.57
CA GLY A 69 -17.85 3.13 21.43
C GLY A 69 -16.90 3.06 20.22
N THR A 70 -15.71 3.63 20.31
CA THR A 70 -14.70 3.51 19.23
C THR A 70 -13.89 2.21 19.38
N VAL A 71 -13.30 1.72 18.28
CA VAL A 71 -12.51 0.48 18.32
C VAL A 71 -11.18 0.73 19.08
N ASN A 72 -10.94 -0.10 20.07
CA ASN A 72 -9.63 -0.18 20.73
C ASN A 72 -8.70 -1.03 19.87
N ARG A 73 -7.88 -0.34 19.07
CA ARG A 73 -6.98 -0.99 18.10
C ARG A 73 -5.93 -1.87 18.78
N GLN A 74 -5.54 -1.55 20.02
CA GLN A 74 -4.59 -2.39 20.78
C GLN A 74 -5.23 -3.72 21.15
N VAL A 75 -6.48 -3.71 21.61
CA VAL A 75 -7.21 -4.92 21.96
C VAL A 75 -7.45 -5.78 20.71
N LEU A 76 -7.96 -5.18 19.64
CA LEU A 76 -8.16 -5.88 18.37
C LEU A 76 -6.84 -6.44 17.84
N GLY A 77 -5.78 -5.64 17.88
CA GLY A 77 -4.44 -6.06 17.46
C GLY A 77 -3.97 -7.31 18.19
N ARG A 78 -4.08 -7.31 19.52
CA ARG A 78 -3.75 -8.49 20.32
C ARG A 78 -4.57 -9.73 19.93
N UNK A 79 -5.85 -9.45 19.42
CA UNK A 79 -6.63 -10.43 19.09
C UNK A 79 -6.23 -11.12 17.97
N VAL A 80 -5.84 -10.34 17.03
CA VAL A 80 -5.48 -10.95 15.73
C VAL A 80 -4.03 -11.45 15.67
N PHE A 81 -3.12 -10.84 16.38
CA PHE A 81 -1.73 -11.33 16.45
C PHE A 81 -1.60 -12.66 17.18
N ALA A 82 -2.50 -12.94 18.13
CA ALA A 82 -2.47 -14.19 18.91
C ALA A 82 -3.04 -15.37 18.13
N ASP A 83 -3.88 -15.16 17.12
CA ASP A 83 -4.55 -16.23 16.38
C ASP A 83 -4.64 -15.89 14.88
N PRO A 84 -3.88 -16.62 14.03
CA PRO A 84 -3.92 -16.39 12.59
C PRO A 84 -5.32 -16.52 11.96
N ARG A 85 -6.21 -17.32 12.55
CA ARG A 85 -7.59 -17.46 12.07
C ARG A 85 -8.36 -16.15 12.28
N ARG A 86 -8.11 -15.48 13.41
CA ARG A 86 -8.70 -14.16 13.70
C ARG A 86 -8.18 -13.10 12.74
N LEU A 87 -6.93 -13.17 12.43
CA LEU A 87 -6.37 -12.28 11.42
C LEU A 87 -7.02 -12.47 10.03
N UNK A 88 -7.28 -13.49 9.62
CA UNK A 88 -7.87 -13.78 8.54
C UNK A 88 -9.16 -13.29 8.44
N GLN A 89 -9.87 -13.57 9.52
CA GLN A 89 -11.24 -13.08 9.65
C GLN A 89 -11.30 -11.56 9.51
N LEU A 90 -10.44 -10.84 10.20
CA LEU A 90 -10.36 -9.37 10.07
C LEU A 90 -10.04 -8.96 8.63
N ASN A 91 -9.12 -9.65 7.98
CA ASN A 91 -8.73 -9.34 6.59
C ASN A 91 -9.89 -9.60 5.61
N GLU A 92 -10.65 -10.67 5.80
CA GLU A 92 -11.81 -10.98 4.96
C GLU A 92 -12.87 -9.88 5.03
N ILE A 93 -12.99 -9.23 6.19
CA ILE A 93 -13.91 -8.10 6.36
C ILE A 93 -13.29 -6.83 5.77
N SER A 94 -12.05 -6.52 6.13
CA SER A 94 -11.45 -5.21 5.86
C SER A 94 -10.94 -5.04 4.43
N HIS A 95 -10.31 -6.08 3.84
CA HIS A 95 -9.68 -5.94 2.52
C HIS A 95 -10.67 -5.55 1.42
N PRO A 96 -11.87 -6.17 1.30
CA PRO A 96 -12.83 -5.74 0.29
C PRO A 96 -13.35 -4.32 0.54
N MET A 97 -13.49 -3.93 1.80
CA MET A 97 -13.96 -2.58 2.15
C MET A 97 -12.93 -1.52 1.80
N ILE A 98 -11.66 -1.82 2.07
CA ILE A 98 -10.56 -0.95 1.68
C ILE A 98 -10.48 -0.84 0.14
N ALA A 99 -10.69 -1.95 -0.57
CA ALA A 99 -10.72 -1.95 -2.04
C ALA A 99 -11.79 -1.00 -2.59
N GLU A 100 -12.98 -1.00 -1.98
CA GLU A 100 -14.05 -0.08 -2.36
C GLU A 100 -13.69 1.38 -2.03
N MET A 101 -13.09 1.60 -0.88
CA MET A 101 -12.61 2.95 -0.49
C MET A 101 -11.52 3.44 -1.44
N ILE A 102 -10.60 2.58 -1.86
CA ILE A 102 -9.55 2.89 -2.85
C ILE A 102 -10.21 3.35 -4.16
N LYS A 103 -11.21 2.59 -4.63
CA LYS A 103 -11.92 2.91 -5.86
C LYS A 103 -12.59 4.29 -5.77
N ASN A 104 -13.31 4.52 -4.69
CA ASN A 104 -14.03 5.80 -4.48
C ASN A 104 -13.05 6.98 -4.42
N GLU A 105 -11.95 6.82 -3.71
CA GLU A 105 -10.93 7.86 -3.59
C GLU A 105 -10.24 8.12 -4.93
N TYR A 106 -9.92 7.06 -5.66
CA TYR A 106 -9.34 7.16 -7.00
C TYR A 106 -10.26 7.95 -7.96
N GLU A 107 -11.56 7.64 -7.98
CA GLU A 107 -12.51 8.34 -8.85
C GLU A 107 -12.59 9.83 -8.55
N LYS A 108 -12.58 10.20 -7.27
CA LYS A 108 -12.56 11.61 -6.83
C LYS A 108 -11.28 12.31 -7.29
N LEU A 109 -10.13 11.67 -7.08
CA LEU A 109 -8.83 12.27 -7.40
C LEU A 109 -8.65 12.42 -8.91
N VAL A 110 -9.07 11.44 -9.69
CA VAL A 110 -8.97 11.47 -11.15
C VAL A 110 -9.86 12.57 -11.74
N SER A 111 -11.06 12.77 -11.18
CA SER A 111 -11.98 13.82 -11.64
C SER A 111 -11.37 15.22 -11.51
N ASN A 112 -10.51 15.40 -10.51
CA ASN A 112 -9.90 16.69 -10.17
C ASN A 112 -8.42 16.81 -10.60
N SER A 113 -7.85 15.78 -11.25
CA SER A 113 -6.43 15.72 -11.58
C SER A 113 -6.19 16.00 -13.06
N VAL A 114 -5.26 16.92 -13.34
CA VAL A 114 -4.79 17.22 -14.69
C VAL A 114 -4.03 16.01 -15.27
N ASN A 115 -3.23 15.34 -14.44
CA ASN A 115 -2.34 14.27 -14.90
C ASN A 115 -3.06 12.93 -15.10
N LYS A 116 -4.22 12.73 -14.47
CA LYS A 116 -4.97 11.47 -14.55
C LYS A 116 -4.16 10.24 -14.10
N ILE A 117 -3.08 10.46 -13.32
CA ILE A 117 -2.25 9.42 -12.73
C ILE A 117 -2.36 9.55 -11.21
N VAL A 118 -2.79 8.47 -10.56
CA VAL A 118 -2.93 8.40 -9.10
C VAL A 118 -2.11 7.20 -8.63
N PHE A 119 -1.42 7.34 -7.53
CA PHE A 119 -0.63 6.26 -6.92
C PHE A 119 -1.39 5.68 -5.72
N LEU A 120 -1.32 4.37 -5.56
CA LEU A 120 -1.84 3.66 -4.38
C LEU A 120 -0.65 3.06 -3.64
N GLU A 121 -0.32 3.61 -2.48
CA GLU A 121 0.71 3.05 -1.63
C GLU A 121 0.11 1.99 -0.70
N ALA A 122 0.69 0.78 -0.73
CA ALA A 122 0.34 -0.26 0.21
C ALA A 122 1.48 -1.27 0.37
N ALA A 123 1.91 -1.52 1.60
CA ALA A 123 2.90 -2.57 1.88
C ALA A 123 2.33 -3.96 1.54
N ILE A 124 1.03 -4.15 1.72
CA ILE A 124 0.34 -5.43 1.48
C ILE A 124 -0.45 -5.45 0.17
N LEU A 125 -0.12 -4.58 -0.79
CA LEU A 125 -0.82 -4.42 -2.07
C LEU A 125 -1.15 -5.75 -2.74
N ILE A 126 -0.22 -6.65 -2.78
CA ILE A 126 -0.35 -7.97 -3.40
C ILE A 126 -1.10 -8.94 -2.47
N UNK A 127 -0.80 -8.85 -1.35
CA UNK A 127 -1.31 -9.64 -0.43
C UNK A 127 -2.68 -9.44 -0.24
N ALA A 128 -3.13 -8.27 -0.21
CA ALA A 128 -4.54 -7.91 -0.05
C ALA A 128 -5.35 -8.02 -1.36
N GLY A 129 -4.72 -8.29 -2.47
CA GLY A 129 -5.37 -8.41 -3.77
C GLY A 129 -5.66 -7.07 -4.44
N TRP A 130 -5.21 -5.96 -3.86
CA TRP A 130 -5.49 -4.61 -4.39
C TRP A 130 -4.72 -4.31 -5.68
N HIS A 131 -3.66 -5.08 -5.97
CA HIS A 131 -2.94 -4.99 -7.25
C HIS A 131 -3.87 -5.21 -8.46
N LYS A 132 -4.97 -5.94 -8.27
CA LYS A 132 -5.92 -6.27 -9.35
C LYS A 132 -6.69 -5.06 -9.90
N VAL A 133 -6.74 -3.96 -9.14
CA VAL A 133 -7.39 -2.73 -9.60
C VAL A 133 -6.40 -1.70 -10.13
N CYS A 134 -5.10 -2.02 -10.10
CA CYS A 134 -4.04 -1.14 -10.60
C CYS A 134 -3.75 -1.42 -12.08
N GLY A 135 -3.46 -0.37 -12.84
CA GLY A 135 -3.05 -0.48 -14.23
C GLY A 135 -1.57 -0.78 -14.40
N GLN A 136 -0.76 -0.44 -13.38
CA GLN A 136 0.66 -0.81 -13.29
C GLN A 136 1.02 -1.04 -11.84
N ILE A 137 2.03 -1.89 -11.61
CA ILE A 137 2.60 -2.17 -10.28
C ILE A 137 4.07 -1.74 -10.28
N TRP A 138 4.39 -0.81 -9.39
CA TRP A 138 5.76 -0.36 -9.16
C TRP A 138 6.26 -0.96 -7.84
N VAL A 139 7.40 -1.63 -7.87
CA VAL A 139 7.98 -2.28 -6.69
C VAL A 139 9.30 -1.58 -6.34
N VAL A 140 9.36 -1.03 -5.13
CA VAL A 140 10.62 -0.52 -4.58
C VAL A 140 11.37 -1.71 -3.99
N SER A 141 12.50 -2.02 -4.59
CA SER A 141 13.32 -3.19 -4.26
C SER A 141 14.57 -2.77 -3.48
N LEU A 142 14.97 -3.61 -2.54
CA LEU A 142 16.15 -3.40 -1.72
C LEU A 142 16.79 -4.76 -1.45
N ASP A 143 18.10 -4.83 -1.50
CA ASP A 143 18.84 -6.02 -1.13
C ASP A 143 18.44 -6.45 0.30
N PRO A 144 18.14 -7.74 0.52
CA PRO A 144 17.69 -8.20 1.85
C PRO A 144 18.69 -7.89 2.98
N ALA A 145 19.99 -7.93 2.71
CA ALA A 145 21.00 -7.60 3.73
C ALA A 145 20.93 -6.12 4.11
N VAL A 146 20.73 -5.24 3.11
CA VAL A 146 20.58 -3.79 3.34
C VAL A 146 19.26 -3.51 4.07
N ALA A 147 18.18 -4.20 3.70
CA ALA A 147 16.89 -4.09 4.38
C ALA A 147 17.00 -4.44 5.86
N MET A 148 17.73 -5.52 6.16
CA MET A 148 17.98 -5.97 7.54
C MET A 148 18.71 -4.88 8.34
N GLU A 149 19.80 -4.35 7.79
CA GLU A 149 20.60 -3.32 8.43
C GLU A 149 19.78 -2.04 8.70
N ARG A 150 19.09 -1.54 7.66
CA ARG A 150 18.25 -0.34 7.78
C ARG A 150 17.14 -0.51 8.83
N LEU A 151 16.51 -1.69 8.85
CA LEU A 151 15.42 -1.98 9.80
C LEU A 151 15.94 -1.98 11.23
N GLN A 152 17.10 -2.62 11.47
CA GLN A 152 17.70 -2.65 12.81
C GLN A 152 18.06 -1.24 13.29
N GLN A 153 18.65 -0.42 12.41
CA GLN A 153 19.05 0.95 12.74
C GLN A 153 17.83 1.85 13.02
N ARG A 154 16.81 1.77 12.15
CA ARG A 154 15.62 2.64 12.25
C ARG A 154 14.78 2.34 13.48
N ASP A 155 14.54 1.06 13.75
CA ASP A 155 13.59 0.63 14.79
C ASP A 155 14.28 0.12 16.06
N CYS A 156 15.61 0.16 16.13
CA CYS A 156 16.42 -0.32 17.26
C CYS A 156 16.10 -1.79 17.62
N LEU A 157 15.92 -2.62 16.58
CA LEU A 157 15.52 -4.02 16.73
C LEU A 157 16.73 -4.95 16.86
N SER A 158 16.53 -6.06 17.57
CA SER A 158 17.47 -7.17 17.51
C SER A 158 17.48 -7.78 16.09
N LYS A 159 18.54 -8.48 15.77
CA LYS A 159 18.65 -9.17 14.48
C LYS A 159 17.52 -10.19 14.30
N ALA A 160 17.14 -10.90 15.39
CA ALA A 160 16.06 -11.88 15.37
C ALA A 160 14.70 -11.22 15.08
N ASP A 161 14.41 -10.10 15.73
CA ASP A 161 13.15 -9.36 15.54
C ASP A 161 13.06 -8.78 14.11
N ALA A 162 14.16 -8.22 13.61
CA ALA A 162 14.22 -7.70 12.25
C ALA A 162 13.98 -8.81 11.22
N ARG A 163 14.62 -9.96 11.42
CA ARG A 163 14.43 -11.13 10.55
C ARG A 163 12.97 -11.60 10.55
N SER A 164 12.36 -11.66 11.73
CA SER A 164 10.96 -12.07 11.90
C SER A 164 10.02 -11.13 11.15
N ARG A 165 10.24 -9.81 11.22
CA ARG A 165 9.42 -8.83 10.51
C ARG A 165 9.55 -8.95 8.98
N ILE A 166 10.76 -9.19 8.50
CA ILE A 166 11.01 -9.38 7.06
C ILE A 166 10.32 -10.67 6.58
N ALA A 167 10.46 -11.76 7.36
CA ALA A 167 9.87 -13.08 7.02
C ALA A 167 8.35 -13.07 7.01
N ALA A 168 7.72 -12.12 7.69
CA ALA A 168 6.25 -11.98 7.70
C ALA A 168 5.71 -11.36 6.41
N GLN A 169 6.57 -10.88 5.51
CA GLN A 169 6.17 -10.28 4.25
C GLN A 169 6.43 -11.25 3.08
N LEU A 170 5.86 -10.93 1.91
CA LEU A 170 6.23 -11.62 0.67
C LEU A 170 7.74 -11.51 0.45
N THR A 171 8.34 -12.55 -0.08
CA THR A 171 9.75 -12.50 -0.45
C THR A 171 9.97 -11.46 -1.56
N PRO A 172 11.21 -10.97 -1.72
CA PRO A 172 11.50 -10.07 -2.84
C PRO A 172 11.13 -10.68 -4.20
N GLU A 173 11.38 -11.97 -4.40
CA GLU A 173 11.10 -12.68 -5.65
C GLU A 173 9.59 -12.74 -5.90
N GLU A 174 8.81 -13.09 -4.89
CA GLU A 174 7.34 -13.12 -5.00
C GLU A 174 6.77 -11.75 -5.36
N ARG A 175 7.32 -10.69 -4.73
CA ARG A 175 6.86 -9.33 -4.98
C ARG A 175 7.24 -8.86 -6.38
N LEU A 176 8.47 -9.14 -6.81
CA LEU A 176 8.99 -8.74 -8.13
C LEU A 176 8.23 -9.44 -9.29
N ALA A 177 7.64 -10.61 -9.04
CA ALA A 177 6.84 -11.31 -10.05
C ALA A 177 5.63 -10.49 -10.51
N TYR A 178 5.17 -9.53 -9.70
CA TYR A 178 4.05 -8.65 -10.03
C TYR A 178 4.49 -7.30 -10.62
N ALA A 179 5.79 -7.01 -10.65
CA ALA A 179 6.28 -5.68 -10.98
C ALA A 179 6.24 -5.39 -12.48
N ASP A 180 5.59 -4.30 -12.86
CA ASP A 180 5.76 -3.70 -14.19
C ASP A 180 6.99 -2.76 -14.21
N VAL A 181 7.30 -2.15 -13.06
CA VAL A 181 8.45 -1.28 -12.88
C VAL A 181 9.15 -1.65 -11.57
N VAL A 182 10.47 -1.79 -11.62
CA VAL A 182 11.30 -2.03 -10.43
C VAL A 182 12.13 -0.78 -10.17
N LEU A 183 12.01 -0.23 -8.96
CA LEU A 183 12.79 0.92 -8.48
C LEU A 183 13.78 0.40 -7.45
N LYS A 184 15.06 0.32 -7.81
CA LYS A 184 16.12 -0.27 -6.95
C LYS A 184 16.67 0.78 -6.00
N ASN A 185 16.68 0.46 -4.71
CA ASN A 185 17.17 1.37 -3.65
C ASN A 185 18.44 0.84 -2.98
N ASP A 186 19.32 0.19 -3.76
CA ASP A 186 20.58 -0.37 -3.26
C ASP A 186 21.70 0.68 -3.17
N GLY A 187 21.49 1.87 -3.70
CA GLY A 187 22.48 2.95 -3.78
C GLY A 187 22.03 4.23 -3.07
N LEU A 188 22.36 5.35 -3.67
CA LEU A 188 22.03 6.67 -3.12
C LEU A 188 20.56 7.03 -3.35
N GLN A 189 20.01 7.80 -2.41
CA GLN A 189 18.63 8.27 -2.49
C GLN A 189 18.34 9.00 -3.82
N LYS A 190 19.28 9.81 -4.31
CA LYS A 190 19.14 10.52 -5.59
C LYS A 190 18.96 9.59 -6.78
N GLU A 191 19.53 8.38 -6.71
CA GLU A 191 19.39 7.37 -7.77
C GLU A 191 17.95 6.82 -7.80
N LEU A 192 17.35 6.60 -6.63
CA LEU A 192 15.97 6.17 -6.52
C LEU A 192 15.03 7.25 -7.09
N VAL A 193 15.28 8.51 -6.76
CA VAL A 193 14.51 9.64 -7.30
C VAL A 193 14.64 9.70 -8.83
N PHE A 194 15.84 9.53 -9.37
CA PHE A 194 16.08 9.52 -10.82
C PHE A 194 15.33 8.37 -11.51
N GLN A 195 15.35 7.17 -10.92
CA GLN A 195 14.59 6.02 -11.45
C GLN A 195 13.09 6.32 -11.44
N THR A 196 12.59 6.94 -10.37
CA THR A 196 11.17 7.33 -10.25
C THR A 196 10.80 8.31 -11.37
N GLN A 197 11.65 9.30 -11.59
CA GLN A 197 11.46 10.31 -12.66
C GLN A 197 11.37 9.65 -14.04
N ARG A 198 12.30 8.72 -14.32
CA ARG A 198 12.32 8.00 -15.60
C ARG A 198 11.06 7.16 -15.79
N ALA A 199 10.63 6.44 -14.76
CA ALA A 199 9.42 5.61 -14.79
C ALA A 199 8.19 6.46 -15.08
N LEU A 200 8.10 7.66 -14.47
CA LEU A 200 7.01 8.62 -14.74
C LEU A 200 7.01 9.08 -16.19
N GLN A 201 8.17 9.40 -16.74
CA GLN A 201 8.29 9.83 -18.13
C GLN A 201 7.83 8.72 -19.08
N GLN A 202 8.25 7.49 -18.83
CA GLN A 202 7.84 6.33 -19.61
C GLN A 202 6.33 6.10 -19.54
N LEU A 203 5.76 6.20 -18.35
CA LEU A 203 4.31 6.04 -18.13
C LEU A 203 3.53 7.11 -18.92
N LYS A 204 3.95 8.37 -18.83
CA LYS A 204 3.32 9.49 -19.58
C LYS A 204 3.41 9.26 -21.08
N HIS A 205 4.58 8.89 -21.58
CA HIS A 205 4.82 8.67 -23.00
C HIS A 205 3.95 7.53 -23.55
N ALA A 206 3.90 6.42 -22.84
CA ALA A 206 3.07 5.26 -23.24
C ALA A 206 1.58 5.65 -23.31
N ARG A 207 1.12 6.51 -22.40
CA ARG A 207 -0.28 6.96 -22.36
C ARG A 207 -0.58 7.99 -23.47
N SER A 208 0.38 8.81 -23.84
CA SER A 208 0.26 9.74 -24.99
C SER A 208 0.21 9.00 -26.34
N UNK A 209 0.82 8.05 -26.27
CA UNK A 209 0.92 7.30 -27.24
C UNK A 209 -0.22 6.56 -27.52
N GLY A 210 -0.81 5.96 -26.68
CA GLY A 210 -2.05 5.19 -26.74
C GLY A 210 -3.29 6.01 -27.09
N SER A 211 -3.23 7.33 -26.96
CA SER A 211 -4.34 8.22 -27.30
C SER A 211 -4.43 8.52 -28.82
N LEU A 212 -3.51 8.00 -29.61
CA LEU A 212 -3.44 8.24 -31.07
C LEU A 212 -3.83 6.98 -31.88
N ALA A 213 -4.25 5.89 -31.21
CA ALA A 213 -4.74 4.65 -31.83
C ALA A 213 -6.29 4.50 -31.62
#